data_350fc3ac2d995b30b774866eb2dbe72c
#
_entry.id   350fc3ac2d995b30b774866eb2dbe72c
#
_cell.length_a   1.000
_cell.length_b   1.000
_cell.length_c   1.000
_cell.angle_alpha   90.00
_cell.angle_beta   90.00
_cell.angle_gamma   90.00
#
_symmetry.space_group_name_H-M   'P 1'
#
loop_
_entity.id
_entity.type
_entity.pdbx_description
1 polymer ?
#
loop_
_entity_poly.entity_id
_entity_poly.type
_entity_poly.pdbx_seq_one_letter_code
_entity_poly.pdbx_strand_id
1 'polypeptide(L)'
;FSEELHAFLYDISTYLPRVEEEKEDQVEEDEEEEEKDDSVEITRASRHELYNVVESASHFSVNYRWMLVLSSLVAAAGLINDSAAVVIGAMVIAPLIGPFTALSFAALLGDLKLMRRSLLTSTLGILIPLVIAIGFGLIFGAPFSSTEFLSRTEVSIMDIIIALAAGSAGALSFVKRVSEALVGVMVSVALLPPTVVLGMIIGAGEWGMVITPLLLVLVNIHAILLSAILVFWLTGIKPINWKEVQVASVSRIAALVFVSVVIVILAVVIFLVSQNA
;
A
#
# COMPACT_ATOMS: atom_id res chain seq x y z
N PHE A 1 -61.88 4.06 -55.96
CA PHE A 1 -60.95 5.10 -55.45
C PHE A 1 -60.90 5.19 -53.92
N SER A 2 -62.00 4.93 -53.20
CA SER A 2 -62.08 4.96 -51.75
C SER A 2 -61.48 3.70 -51.12
N GLU A 3 -61.65 2.52 -51.64
CA GLU A 3 -61.14 1.24 -51.10
C GLU A 3 -59.61 1.12 -51.28
N GLU A 4 -59.06 1.56 -52.38
CA GLU A 4 -57.61 1.56 -52.65
C GLU A 4 -56.86 2.51 -51.69
N LEU A 5 -57.48 3.67 -51.40
CA LEU A 5 -56.90 4.61 -50.44
C LEU A 5 -56.90 4.09 -49.03
N HIS A 6 -57.99 3.38 -48.62
CA HIS A 6 -58.03 2.73 -47.30
C HIS A 6 -57.03 1.59 -47.16
N ALA A 7 -56.84 0.77 -48.19
CA ALA A 7 -55.84 -0.29 -48.25
C ALA A 7 -54.41 0.28 -48.14
N PHE A 8 -54.13 1.37 -48.84
CA PHE A 8 -52.83 2.04 -48.82
C PHE A 8 -52.52 2.70 -47.45
N LEU A 9 -53.53 3.33 -46.85
CA LEU A 9 -53.39 3.91 -45.50
C LEU A 9 -53.21 2.85 -44.40
N TYR A 10 -53.86 1.70 -44.55
CA TYR A 10 -53.70 0.57 -43.62
C TYR A 10 -52.30 -0.06 -43.74
N ASP A 11 -51.77 -0.19 -44.96
CA ASP A 11 -50.44 -0.70 -45.21
C ASP A 11 -49.36 0.21 -44.61
N ILE A 12 -49.49 1.54 -44.79
CA ILE A 12 -48.56 2.51 -44.19
C ILE A 12 -48.65 2.50 -42.65
N SER A 13 -49.84 2.39 -42.05
CA SER A 13 -50.00 2.38 -40.62
C SER A 13 -49.42 1.13 -39.96
N THR A 14 -49.25 0.03 -40.72
CA THR A 14 -48.64 -1.22 -40.26
C THR A 14 -47.11 -1.15 -40.23
N TYR A 15 -46.53 -0.32 -41.10
CA TYR A 15 -45.06 -0.14 -41.18
C TYR A 15 -44.54 0.97 -40.26
N LEU A 16 -45.33 1.98 -39.92
CA LEU A 16 -44.90 3.11 -39.09
C LEU A 16 -44.43 2.70 -37.66
N PRO A 17 -45.14 1.83 -36.96
CA PRO A 17 -44.69 1.41 -35.63
C PRO A 17 -43.34 0.68 -35.68
N ARG A 18 -43.12 -0.16 -36.69
CA ARG A 18 -41.90 -0.93 -36.82
C ARG A 18 -40.67 -0.06 -37.12
N VAL A 19 -40.85 1.06 -37.84
CA VAL A 19 -39.78 2.01 -38.14
C VAL A 19 -39.45 2.88 -36.93
N GLU A 20 -40.43 3.15 -36.06
CA GLU A 20 -40.21 3.85 -34.79
C GLU A 20 -39.49 2.95 -33.78
N GLU A 21 -39.89 1.67 -33.61
CA GLU A 21 -39.21 0.71 -32.75
C GLU A 21 -37.76 0.48 -33.22
N GLU A 22 -37.48 0.28 -34.52
CA GLU A 22 -36.11 0.11 -35.04
C GLU A 22 -35.25 1.36 -34.84
N LYS A 23 -35.82 2.55 -34.80
CA LYS A 23 -35.10 3.80 -34.49
C LYS A 23 -34.85 3.98 -32.99
N GLU A 24 -35.82 3.62 -32.16
CA GLU A 24 -35.64 3.66 -30.69
C GLU A 24 -34.57 2.67 -30.26
N ASP A 25 -34.59 1.42 -30.78
CA ASP A 25 -33.58 0.41 -30.50
C ASP A 25 -32.17 0.86 -30.94
N GLN A 26 -32.04 1.50 -32.12
CA GLN A 26 -30.75 2.04 -32.58
C GLN A 26 -30.25 3.20 -31.74
N VAL A 27 -31.14 4.08 -31.29
CA VAL A 27 -30.76 5.20 -30.44
C VAL A 27 -30.32 4.69 -29.05
N GLU A 28 -31.00 3.68 -28.49
CA GLU A 28 -30.61 3.07 -27.23
C GLU A 28 -29.28 2.33 -27.34
N GLU A 29 -29.01 1.61 -28.45
CA GLU A 29 -27.72 0.94 -28.70
C GLU A 29 -26.58 1.96 -28.85
N ASP A 30 -26.80 3.07 -29.59
CA ASP A 30 -25.81 4.12 -29.78
C ASP A 30 -25.52 4.87 -28.44
N GLU A 31 -26.54 5.16 -27.62
CA GLU A 31 -26.38 5.76 -26.31
C GLU A 31 -25.65 4.81 -25.33
N GLU A 32 -25.93 3.50 -25.34
CA GLU A 32 -25.21 2.52 -24.53
C GLU A 32 -23.75 2.35 -24.97
N GLU A 33 -23.45 2.45 -26.26
CA GLU A 33 -22.07 2.39 -26.78
C GLU A 33 -21.29 3.67 -26.42
N GLU A 34 -21.89 4.86 -26.52
CA GLU A 34 -21.27 6.12 -26.08
C GLU A 34 -21.04 6.14 -24.57
N GLU A 35 -22.02 5.69 -23.76
CA GLU A 35 -21.87 5.62 -22.29
C GLU A 35 -20.78 4.61 -21.87
N LYS A 36 -20.65 3.47 -22.60
CA LYS A 36 -19.57 2.49 -22.39
C LYS A 36 -18.21 3.04 -22.79
N ASP A 37 -18.10 3.77 -23.88
CA ASP A 37 -16.82 4.34 -24.35
C ASP A 37 -16.36 5.47 -23.40
N ASP A 38 -17.26 6.36 -22.99
CA ASP A 38 -17.00 7.39 -21.99
C ASP A 38 -16.59 6.78 -20.64
N SER A 39 -17.26 5.72 -20.20
CA SER A 39 -16.91 5.04 -18.94
C SER A 39 -15.53 4.37 -18.99
N VAL A 40 -15.14 3.83 -20.15
CA VAL A 40 -13.82 3.24 -20.40
C VAL A 40 -12.74 4.31 -20.44
N GLU A 41 -13.02 5.47 -21.04
CA GLU A 41 -12.07 6.58 -21.10
C GLU A 41 -11.83 7.23 -19.73
N ILE A 42 -12.89 7.46 -18.96
CA ILE A 42 -12.82 7.93 -17.56
C ILE A 42 -12.04 6.92 -16.69
N THR A 43 -12.26 5.62 -16.89
CA THR A 43 -11.55 4.57 -16.16
C THR A 43 -10.06 4.53 -16.52
N ARG A 44 -9.70 4.74 -17.79
CA ARG A 44 -8.30 4.82 -18.24
C ARG A 44 -7.61 6.06 -17.68
N ALA A 45 -8.24 7.23 -17.74
CA ALA A 45 -7.73 8.47 -17.15
C ALA A 45 -7.49 8.35 -15.65
N SER A 46 -8.45 7.76 -14.92
CA SER A 46 -8.34 7.51 -13.49
C SER A 46 -7.16 6.58 -13.13
N ARG A 47 -6.90 5.54 -13.94
CA ARG A 47 -5.76 4.61 -13.73
C ARG A 47 -4.42 5.26 -14.01
N HIS A 48 -4.33 6.06 -15.05
CA HIS A 48 -3.09 6.78 -15.38
C HIS A 48 -2.75 7.81 -14.30
N GLU A 49 -3.75 8.47 -13.77
CA GLU A 49 -3.60 9.39 -12.65
C GLU A 49 -3.14 8.67 -11.37
N LEU A 50 -3.74 7.51 -11.03
CA LEU A 50 -3.29 6.68 -9.92
C LEU A 50 -1.82 6.28 -10.09
N TYR A 51 -1.40 5.86 -11.29
CA TYR A 51 -0.01 5.52 -11.56
C TYR A 51 0.92 6.70 -11.29
N ASN A 52 0.56 7.90 -11.76
CA ASN A 52 1.37 9.12 -11.56
C ASN A 52 1.49 9.50 -10.08
N VAL A 53 0.41 9.37 -9.30
CA VAL A 53 0.42 9.61 -7.85
C VAL A 53 1.34 8.60 -7.16
N VAL A 54 1.18 7.30 -7.45
CA VAL A 54 2.02 6.25 -6.88
C VAL A 54 3.49 6.41 -7.30
N GLU A 55 3.75 6.76 -8.56
CA GLU A 55 5.11 7.02 -9.04
C GLU A 55 5.72 8.21 -8.29
N SER A 56 4.98 9.30 -8.11
CA SER A 56 5.47 10.45 -7.35
C SER A 56 5.80 10.11 -5.89
N ALA A 57 4.98 9.28 -5.26
CA ALA A 57 5.18 8.79 -3.88
C ALA A 57 6.41 7.85 -3.74
N SER A 58 6.90 7.27 -4.84
CA SER A 58 8.10 6.42 -4.87
C SER A 58 9.41 7.20 -4.85
N HIS A 59 9.37 8.54 -4.99
CA HIS A 59 10.57 9.36 -5.12
C HIS A 59 11.29 9.61 -3.80
N PHE A 60 12.60 9.35 -3.79
CA PHE A 60 13.49 9.72 -2.69
C PHE A 60 13.86 11.21 -2.76
N SER A 61 12.90 12.07 -2.43
CA SER A 61 13.04 13.53 -2.47
C SER A 61 13.87 14.08 -1.29
N VAL A 62 14.32 15.33 -1.40
CA VAL A 62 15.02 16.03 -0.31
C VAL A 62 14.09 16.18 0.91
N ASN A 63 12.81 16.50 0.67
CA ASN A 63 11.81 16.62 1.73
C ASN A 63 11.60 15.28 2.45
N TYR A 64 11.48 14.17 1.70
CA TYR A 64 11.36 12.82 2.24
C TYR A 64 12.50 12.48 3.20
N ARG A 65 13.76 12.79 2.81
CA ARG A 65 14.96 12.57 3.64
C ARG A 65 14.90 13.33 4.97
N TRP A 66 14.59 14.64 4.89
CA TRP A 66 14.52 15.48 6.10
C TRP A 66 13.39 15.01 7.03
N MET A 67 12.22 14.67 6.50
CA MET A 67 11.12 14.15 7.31
C MET A 67 11.49 12.82 8.00
N LEU A 68 12.21 11.92 7.32
CA LEU A 68 12.72 10.70 7.94
C LEU A 68 13.73 10.98 9.06
N VAL A 69 14.68 11.88 8.84
CA VAL A 69 15.66 12.26 9.87
C VAL A 69 14.95 12.84 11.09
N LEU A 70 14.09 13.83 10.88
CA LEU A 70 13.38 14.50 11.97
C LEU A 70 12.45 13.53 12.72
N SER A 71 11.68 12.71 12.01
CA SER A 71 10.81 11.71 12.66
C SER A 71 11.60 10.69 13.48
N SER A 72 12.78 10.27 13.00
CA SER A 72 13.64 9.33 13.70
C SER A 72 14.22 9.92 14.98
N LEU A 73 14.64 11.19 14.94
CA LEU A 73 15.12 11.91 16.14
C LEU A 73 14.00 12.04 17.19
N VAL A 74 12.79 12.42 16.74
CA VAL A 74 11.64 12.58 17.63
C VAL A 74 11.20 11.23 18.19
N ALA A 75 11.22 10.15 17.38
CA ALA A 75 10.88 8.80 17.84
C ALA A 75 11.87 8.30 18.90
N ALA A 76 13.18 8.46 18.67
CA ALA A 76 14.21 8.06 19.62
C ALA A 76 14.07 8.84 20.94
N ALA A 77 13.87 10.15 20.87
CA ALA A 77 13.63 10.97 22.07
C ALA A 77 12.35 10.55 22.81
N GLY A 78 11.28 10.23 22.08
CA GLY A 78 10.01 9.75 22.65
C GLY A 78 10.16 8.43 23.39
N LEU A 79 10.93 7.50 22.84
CA LEU A 79 11.23 6.20 23.48
C LEU A 79 12.09 6.35 24.75
N ILE A 80 13.08 7.26 24.72
CA ILE A 80 13.93 7.53 25.90
C ILE A 80 13.10 8.17 27.03
N ASN A 81 12.21 9.09 26.69
CA ASN A 81 11.37 9.80 27.66
C ASN A 81 10.09 9.04 28.06
N ASP A 82 9.91 7.81 27.61
CA ASP A 82 8.71 6.99 27.84
C ASP A 82 7.41 7.74 27.50
N SER A 83 7.38 8.44 26.34
CA SER A 83 6.28 9.29 25.94
C SER A 83 5.61 8.79 24.66
N ALA A 84 4.48 8.06 24.83
CA ALA A 84 3.64 7.61 23.73
C ALA A 84 3.22 8.77 22.80
N ALA A 85 2.88 9.93 23.35
CA ALA A 85 2.45 11.09 22.59
C ALA A 85 3.54 11.59 21.62
N VAL A 86 4.81 11.62 22.07
CA VAL A 86 5.96 12.03 21.24
C VAL A 86 6.23 10.98 20.17
N VAL A 87 6.16 9.69 20.53
CA VAL A 87 6.35 8.59 19.56
C VAL A 87 5.27 8.63 18.48
N ILE A 88 4.00 8.85 18.85
CA ILE A 88 2.88 9.02 17.87
C ILE A 88 3.13 10.25 16.99
N GLY A 89 3.57 11.38 17.57
CA GLY A 89 3.94 12.57 16.80
C GLY A 89 5.02 12.30 15.75
N ALA A 90 6.04 11.49 16.09
CA ALA A 90 7.06 11.06 15.15
C ALA A 90 6.50 10.23 13.98
N MET A 91 5.55 9.33 14.27
CA MET A 91 4.88 8.49 13.25
C MET A 91 4.09 9.33 12.24
N VAL A 92 3.46 10.43 12.70
CA VAL A 92 2.72 11.36 11.82
C VAL A 92 3.64 12.05 10.82
N ILE A 93 4.89 12.35 11.24
CA ILE A 93 5.89 13.03 10.40
C ILE A 93 6.51 12.06 9.38
N ALA A 94 6.65 10.77 9.71
CA ALA A 94 7.38 9.79 8.92
C ALA A 94 6.64 9.42 7.61
N PRO A 95 7.22 9.69 6.42
CA PRO A 95 6.55 9.50 5.13
C PRO A 95 6.72 8.07 4.58
N LEU A 96 6.50 7.03 5.41
CA LEU A 96 6.79 5.64 5.04
C LEU A 96 5.73 5.00 4.12
N ILE A 97 4.49 5.50 4.11
CA ILE A 97 3.39 4.89 3.34
C ILE A 97 3.67 4.87 1.83
N GLY A 98 4.13 5.98 1.26
CA GLY A 98 4.29 6.15 -0.18
C GLY A 98 5.15 5.07 -0.85
N PRO A 99 6.42 4.90 -0.42
CA PRO A 99 7.32 3.92 -1.03
C PRO A 99 6.86 2.47 -0.87
N PHE A 100 6.28 2.07 0.28
CA PHE A 100 5.79 0.71 0.49
C PHE A 100 4.54 0.42 -0.34
N THR A 101 3.62 1.38 -0.44
CA THR A 101 2.45 1.27 -1.32
C THR A 101 2.85 1.22 -2.79
N ALA A 102 3.82 2.06 -3.20
CA ALA A 102 4.35 2.06 -4.56
C ALA A 102 5.06 0.74 -4.90
N LEU A 103 5.78 0.15 -3.94
CA LEU A 103 6.41 -1.17 -4.12
C LEU A 103 5.38 -2.27 -4.35
N SER A 104 4.30 -2.28 -3.55
CA SER A 104 3.19 -3.22 -3.69
C SER A 104 2.46 -3.07 -5.02
N PHE A 105 2.21 -1.84 -5.44
CA PHE A 105 1.59 -1.52 -6.72
C PHE A 105 2.46 -1.95 -7.91
N ALA A 106 3.76 -1.66 -7.85
CA ALA A 106 4.72 -2.06 -8.89
C ALA A 106 4.85 -3.58 -9.00
N ALA A 107 4.85 -4.31 -7.85
CA ALA A 107 4.86 -5.77 -7.82
C ALA A 107 3.61 -6.37 -8.47
N LEU A 108 2.44 -5.77 -8.24
CA LEU A 108 1.18 -6.19 -8.86
C LEU A 108 1.19 -6.00 -10.37
N LEU A 109 1.72 -4.86 -10.84
CA LEU A 109 1.78 -4.52 -12.28
C LEU A 109 2.93 -5.21 -13.02
N GLY A 110 3.94 -5.74 -12.30
CA GLY A 110 5.18 -6.24 -12.90
C GLY A 110 6.10 -5.13 -13.45
N ASP A 111 5.91 -3.88 -12.99
CA ASP A 111 6.74 -2.74 -13.39
C ASP A 111 8.08 -2.75 -12.66
N LEU A 112 9.10 -3.33 -13.29
CA LEU A 112 10.43 -3.47 -12.72
C LEU A 112 11.13 -2.13 -12.45
N LYS A 113 10.83 -1.09 -13.24
CA LYS A 113 11.44 0.24 -13.06
C LYS A 113 10.90 0.91 -11.80
N LEU A 114 9.57 0.94 -11.65
CA LEU A 114 8.90 1.46 -10.47
C LEU A 114 9.25 0.61 -9.24
N MET A 115 9.30 -0.72 -9.38
CA MET A 115 9.63 -1.65 -8.30
C MET A 115 11.05 -1.42 -7.75
N ARG A 116 12.07 -1.31 -8.61
CA ARG A 116 13.45 -1.01 -8.16
C ARG A 116 13.55 0.33 -7.44
N ARG A 117 12.86 1.35 -7.96
CA ARG A 117 12.85 2.69 -7.35
C ARG A 117 12.17 2.66 -5.98
N SER A 118 10.98 2.08 -5.91
CA SER A 118 10.22 1.96 -4.66
C SER A 118 10.97 1.11 -3.63
N LEU A 119 11.60 0.02 -4.06
CA LEU A 119 12.43 -0.82 -3.19
C LEU A 119 13.61 -0.03 -2.59
N LEU A 120 14.32 0.74 -3.41
CA LEU A 120 15.41 1.58 -2.91
C LEU A 120 14.91 2.63 -1.91
N THR A 121 13.80 3.30 -2.22
CA THR A 121 13.24 4.33 -1.34
C THR A 121 12.69 3.71 -0.05
N SER A 122 12.04 2.56 -0.10
CA SER A 122 11.57 1.82 1.09
C SER A 122 12.73 1.35 1.96
N THR A 123 13.79 0.80 1.33
CA THR A 123 14.99 0.36 2.06
C THR A 123 15.67 1.53 2.77
N LEU A 124 15.83 2.68 2.09
CA LEU A 124 16.36 3.89 2.71
C LEU A 124 15.42 4.45 3.78
N GLY A 125 14.10 4.26 3.60
CA GLY A 125 13.07 4.60 4.58
C GLY A 125 13.22 3.85 5.91
N ILE A 126 13.78 2.64 5.89
CA ILE A 126 14.11 1.86 7.09
C ILE A 126 15.54 2.12 7.56
N LEU A 127 16.50 2.21 6.64
CA LEU A 127 17.91 2.37 7.00
C LEU A 127 18.22 3.72 7.68
N ILE A 128 17.60 4.82 7.26
CA ILE A 128 17.84 6.13 7.87
C ILE A 128 17.42 6.15 9.33
N PRO A 129 16.18 5.76 9.71
CA PRO A 129 15.80 5.63 11.13
C PRO A 129 16.70 4.68 11.91
N LEU A 130 17.07 3.54 11.31
CA LEU A 130 17.93 2.57 11.95
C LEU A 130 19.31 3.15 12.30
N VAL A 131 19.97 3.82 11.35
CA VAL A 131 21.29 4.42 11.56
C VAL A 131 21.25 5.54 12.62
N ILE A 132 20.22 6.39 12.58
CA ILE A 132 20.03 7.44 13.57
C ILE A 132 19.83 6.81 14.96
N ALA A 133 19.01 5.78 15.05
CA ALA A 133 18.73 5.09 16.30
C ALA A 133 19.96 4.34 16.86
N ILE A 134 20.83 3.78 15.99
CA ILE A 134 22.14 3.24 16.40
C ILE A 134 22.97 4.34 17.08
N GLY A 135 23.01 5.53 16.50
CA GLY A 135 23.69 6.69 17.11
C GLY A 135 23.13 7.04 18.50
N PHE A 136 21.81 7.01 18.67
CA PHE A 136 21.17 7.22 19.98
C PHE A 136 21.50 6.09 20.96
N GLY A 137 21.47 4.84 20.53
CA GLY A 137 21.85 3.69 21.34
C GLY A 137 23.31 3.74 21.83
N LEU A 138 24.24 4.21 20.98
CA LEU A 138 25.65 4.42 21.33
C LEU A 138 25.84 5.50 22.40
N ILE A 139 25.02 6.57 22.35
CA ILE A 139 25.19 7.74 23.25
C ILE A 139 24.43 7.55 24.55
N PHE A 140 23.19 7.08 24.50
CA PHE A 140 22.27 7.02 25.64
C PHE A 140 22.01 5.60 26.15
N GLY A 141 22.48 4.57 25.43
CA GLY A 141 22.12 3.17 25.71
C GLY A 141 20.69 2.83 25.29
N ALA A 142 20.25 1.61 25.62
CA ALA A 142 18.88 1.17 25.42
C ALA A 142 18.04 1.46 26.69
N PRO A 143 16.92 2.21 26.56
CA PRO A 143 16.12 2.65 27.73
C PRO A 143 15.18 1.55 28.19
N PHE A 144 15.70 0.50 28.83
CA PHE A 144 14.93 -0.63 29.36
C PHE A 144 13.95 -0.26 30.51
N SER A 145 13.99 0.97 31.00
CA SER A 145 13.01 1.50 31.96
C SER A 145 11.75 2.05 31.24
N SER A 146 11.80 2.25 29.94
CA SER A 146 10.69 2.78 29.15
C SER A 146 9.72 1.67 28.75
N THR A 147 8.43 1.82 29.09
CA THR A 147 7.35 0.91 28.69
C THR A 147 7.10 0.96 27.20
N GLU A 148 7.21 2.15 26.59
CA GLU A 148 7.11 2.33 25.14
C GLU A 148 8.22 1.59 24.38
N PHE A 149 9.43 1.58 24.93
CA PHE A 149 10.56 0.84 24.37
C PHE A 149 10.35 -0.68 24.50
N LEU A 150 10.03 -1.16 25.71
CA LEU A 150 9.86 -2.58 25.98
C LEU A 150 8.72 -3.20 25.18
N SER A 151 7.61 -2.48 25.00
CA SER A 151 6.48 -2.95 24.19
C SER A 151 6.84 -3.28 22.73
N ARG A 152 7.98 -2.82 22.22
CA ARG A 152 8.49 -3.12 20.86
C ARG A 152 9.60 -4.18 20.86
N THR A 153 9.96 -4.71 22.02
CA THR A 153 10.89 -5.85 22.14
C THR A 153 10.16 -7.19 22.20
N GLU A 154 8.84 -7.17 22.28
CA GLU A 154 7.98 -8.36 22.21
C GLU A 154 7.24 -8.36 20.88
N VAL A 155 6.92 -9.55 20.36
CA VAL A 155 6.13 -9.71 19.13
C VAL A 155 4.82 -10.40 19.45
N SER A 156 3.72 -9.77 19.03
CA SER A 156 2.37 -10.28 19.22
C SER A 156 1.69 -10.56 17.89
N ILE A 157 0.71 -11.46 17.89
CA ILE A 157 -0.19 -11.66 16.74
C ILE A 157 -0.93 -10.37 16.39
N MET A 158 -1.20 -9.51 17.39
CA MET A 158 -1.83 -8.20 17.16
C MET A 158 -0.98 -7.27 16.31
N ASP A 159 0.35 -7.35 16.38
CA ASP A 159 1.23 -6.56 15.51
C ASP A 159 1.05 -6.93 14.04
N ILE A 160 0.87 -8.23 13.74
CA ILE A 160 0.60 -8.71 12.39
C ILE A 160 -0.75 -8.17 11.89
N ILE A 161 -1.79 -8.21 12.73
CA ILE A 161 -3.13 -7.69 12.38
C ILE A 161 -3.06 -6.19 12.11
N ILE A 162 -2.35 -5.43 12.95
CA ILE A 162 -2.15 -3.99 12.78
C ILE A 162 -1.41 -3.71 11.48
N ALA A 163 -0.35 -4.47 11.17
CA ALA A 163 0.41 -4.28 9.94
C ALA A 163 -0.39 -4.61 8.68
N LEU A 164 -1.21 -5.68 8.71
CA LEU A 164 -2.15 -6.01 7.61
C LEU A 164 -3.20 -4.92 7.42
N ALA A 165 -3.78 -4.41 8.49
CA ALA A 165 -4.74 -3.32 8.44
C ALA A 165 -4.09 -2.03 7.91
N ALA A 166 -2.88 -1.71 8.35
CA ALA A 166 -2.11 -0.55 7.91
C ALA A 166 -1.80 -0.59 6.40
N GLY A 167 -1.34 -1.73 5.89
CA GLY A 167 -1.08 -1.89 4.46
C GLY A 167 -2.35 -1.83 3.61
N SER A 168 -3.46 -2.41 4.11
CA SER A 168 -4.77 -2.33 3.46
C SER A 168 -5.28 -0.89 3.38
N ALA A 169 -5.23 -0.16 4.51
CA ALA A 169 -5.63 1.24 4.57
C ALA A 169 -4.74 2.12 3.67
N GLY A 170 -3.43 1.83 3.66
CA GLY A 170 -2.46 2.48 2.78
C GLY A 170 -2.85 2.34 1.30
N ALA A 171 -3.08 1.13 0.83
CA ALA A 171 -3.47 0.90 -0.55
C ALA A 171 -4.82 1.53 -0.90
N LEU A 172 -5.82 1.43 -0.01
CA LEU A 172 -7.14 2.05 -0.20
C LEU A 172 -7.08 3.57 -0.30
N SER A 173 -6.17 4.23 0.44
CA SER A 173 -6.03 5.69 0.39
C SER A 173 -5.60 6.17 -1.00
N PHE A 174 -4.69 5.46 -1.64
CA PHE A 174 -4.26 5.75 -3.01
C PHE A 174 -5.39 5.51 -4.02
N VAL A 175 -6.13 4.39 -3.89
CA VAL A 175 -7.27 4.07 -4.78
C VAL A 175 -8.40 5.08 -4.64
N LYS A 176 -8.75 5.46 -3.40
CA LYS A 176 -9.87 6.36 -3.11
C LYS A 176 -9.49 7.84 -3.03
N ARG A 177 -8.20 8.18 -3.27
CA ARG A 177 -7.68 9.55 -3.18
C ARG A 177 -7.96 10.24 -1.84
N VAL A 178 -7.96 9.46 -0.76
CA VAL A 178 -8.04 10.00 0.59
C VAL A 178 -6.69 10.60 0.95
N SER A 179 -6.68 11.66 1.76
CA SER A 179 -5.44 12.32 2.18
C SER A 179 -4.42 11.32 2.72
N GLU A 180 -3.26 11.23 2.07
CA GLU A 180 -2.14 10.35 2.45
C GLU A 180 -1.65 10.64 3.88
N ALA A 181 -1.80 11.87 4.36
CA ALA A 181 -1.34 12.27 5.68
C ALA A 181 -2.07 11.52 6.81
N LEU A 182 -3.38 11.27 6.68
CA LEU A 182 -4.16 10.57 7.71
C LEU A 182 -3.85 9.07 7.75
N VAL A 183 -3.59 8.46 6.59
CA VAL A 183 -3.36 7.02 6.47
C VAL A 183 -1.87 6.67 6.62
N GLY A 184 -0.98 7.63 6.29
CA GLY A 184 0.48 7.51 6.46
C GLY A 184 0.91 7.17 7.88
N VAL A 185 0.17 7.67 8.86
CA VAL A 185 0.38 7.35 10.28
C VAL A 185 0.31 5.85 10.53
N MET A 186 -0.68 5.14 9.96
CA MET A 186 -0.89 3.71 10.23
C MET A 186 0.29 2.84 9.78
N VAL A 187 0.86 3.09 8.60
CA VAL A 187 2.06 2.38 8.13
C VAL A 187 3.28 2.74 8.98
N SER A 188 3.42 4.01 9.36
CA SER A 188 4.50 4.47 10.21
C SER A 188 4.42 3.90 11.63
N VAL A 189 3.21 3.67 12.17
CA VAL A 189 2.98 2.98 13.47
C VAL A 189 3.62 1.59 13.48
N ALA A 190 3.47 0.85 12.39
CA ALA A 190 3.98 -0.50 12.29
C ALA A 190 5.50 -0.55 12.05
N LEU A 191 6.11 0.47 11.45
CA LEU A 191 7.50 0.39 10.98
C LEU A 191 8.49 1.25 11.77
N LEU A 192 8.14 2.52 12.07
CA LEU A 192 9.12 3.46 12.64
C LEU A 192 9.58 3.08 14.06
N PRO A 193 8.70 2.86 15.07
CA PRO A 193 9.14 2.56 16.42
C PRO A 193 9.93 1.26 16.53
N PRO A 194 9.50 0.12 15.92
CA PRO A 194 10.30 -1.10 15.96
C PRO A 194 11.67 -0.94 15.31
N THR A 195 11.77 -0.15 14.23
CA THR A 195 13.06 0.14 13.59
C THR A 195 13.98 0.95 14.49
N VAL A 196 13.41 1.95 15.19
CA VAL A 196 14.20 2.78 16.13
C VAL A 196 14.64 1.96 17.34
N VAL A 197 13.76 1.12 17.91
CA VAL A 197 14.12 0.20 19.02
C VAL A 197 15.23 -0.75 18.59
N LEU A 198 15.12 -1.36 17.40
CA LEU A 198 16.16 -2.22 16.84
C LEU A 198 17.50 -1.49 16.75
N GLY A 199 17.51 -0.26 16.22
CA GLY A 199 18.73 0.55 16.12
C GLY A 199 19.35 0.88 17.47
N MET A 200 18.53 1.26 18.45
CA MET A 200 19.01 1.57 19.81
C MET A 200 19.61 0.33 20.51
N ILE A 201 19.02 -0.85 20.38
CA ILE A 201 19.54 -2.11 20.90
C ILE A 201 20.90 -2.44 20.26
N ILE A 202 21.01 -2.32 18.92
CA ILE A 202 22.29 -2.52 18.22
C ILE A 202 23.34 -1.52 18.71
N GLY A 203 22.98 -0.24 18.82
CA GLY A 203 23.88 0.81 19.29
C GLY A 203 24.33 0.63 20.74
N ALA A 204 23.46 0.12 21.61
CA ALA A 204 23.77 -0.19 22.98
C ALA A 204 24.64 -1.46 23.17
N GLY A 205 24.82 -2.25 22.09
CA GLY A 205 25.59 -3.49 22.13
C GLY A 205 24.84 -4.69 22.72
N GLU A 206 23.53 -4.61 22.86
CA GLU A 206 22.67 -5.64 23.46
C GLU A 206 22.26 -6.71 22.43
N TRP A 207 23.26 -7.42 21.89
CA TRP A 207 23.09 -8.36 20.78
C TRP A 207 22.11 -9.49 21.03
N GLY A 208 21.95 -9.89 22.31
CA GLY A 208 21.01 -10.93 22.72
C GLY A 208 19.55 -10.55 22.49
N MET A 209 19.23 -9.25 22.40
CA MET A 209 17.87 -8.74 22.27
C MET A 209 17.53 -8.27 20.83
N VAL A 210 18.46 -8.35 19.89
CA VAL A 210 18.30 -7.85 18.51
C VAL A 210 17.24 -8.63 17.72
N ILE A 211 17.13 -9.94 17.95
CA ILE A 211 16.37 -10.83 17.09
C ILE A 211 14.88 -10.49 17.07
N THR A 212 14.29 -10.17 18.21
CA THR A 212 12.84 -9.95 18.35
C THR A 212 12.38 -8.66 17.63
N PRO A 213 12.99 -7.47 17.86
CA PRO A 213 12.65 -6.27 17.10
C PRO A 213 12.95 -6.40 15.60
N LEU A 214 13.99 -7.15 15.22
CA LEU A 214 14.27 -7.42 13.81
C LEU A 214 13.15 -8.24 13.17
N LEU A 215 12.69 -9.30 13.83
CA LEU A 215 11.55 -10.11 13.36
C LEU A 215 10.28 -9.26 13.27
N LEU A 216 10.03 -8.38 14.24
CA LEU A 216 8.87 -7.48 14.23
C LEU A 216 8.90 -6.56 13.01
N VAL A 217 10.03 -5.93 12.69
CA VAL A 217 10.19 -5.09 11.50
C VAL A 217 9.96 -5.91 10.22
N LEU A 218 10.56 -7.10 10.12
CA LEU A 218 10.42 -7.95 8.93
C LEU A 218 8.97 -8.41 8.73
N VAL A 219 8.30 -8.89 9.77
CA VAL A 219 6.89 -9.31 9.72
C VAL A 219 6.01 -8.15 9.27
N ASN A 220 6.19 -6.98 9.86
CA ASN A 220 5.39 -5.81 9.55
C ASN A 220 5.59 -5.36 8.09
N ILE A 221 6.82 -5.34 7.58
CA ILE A 221 7.10 -5.04 6.17
C ILE A 221 6.33 -6.00 5.26
N HIS A 222 6.44 -7.31 5.50
CA HIS A 222 5.81 -8.30 4.63
C HIS A 222 4.28 -8.29 4.75
N ALA A 223 3.74 -8.07 5.95
CA ALA A 223 2.30 -7.94 6.17
C ALA A 223 1.72 -6.72 5.43
N ILE A 224 2.40 -5.57 5.50
CA ILE A 224 2.01 -4.35 4.76
C ILE A 224 2.03 -4.60 3.25
N LEU A 225 3.10 -5.20 2.72
CA LEU A 225 3.21 -5.48 1.30
C LEU A 225 2.13 -6.45 0.82
N LEU A 226 1.91 -7.55 1.57
CA LEU A 226 0.89 -8.55 1.23
C LEU A 226 -0.51 -7.93 1.18
N SER A 227 -0.89 -7.22 2.23
CA SER A 227 -2.23 -6.64 2.32
C SER A 227 -2.46 -5.55 1.28
N ALA A 228 -1.44 -4.72 1.00
CA ALA A 228 -1.52 -3.70 -0.04
C ALA A 228 -1.65 -4.33 -1.44
N ILE A 229 -0.87 -5.38 -1.77
CA ILE A 229 -0.99 -6.11 -3.04
C ILE A 229 -2.39 -6.71 -3.17
N LEU A 230 -2.91 -7.32 -2.10
CA LEU A 230 -4.24 -7.92 -2.09
C LEU A 230 -5.34 -6.89 -2.34
N VAL A 231 -5.26 -5.73 -1.69
CA VAL A 231 -6.23 -4.63 -1.89
C VAL A 231 -6.18 -4.12 -3.33
N PHE A 232 -5.00 -3.84 -3.88
CA PHE A 232 -4.87 -3.41 -5.27
C PHE A 232 -5.39 -4.46 -6.25
N TRP A 233 -5.21 -5.73 -5.94
CA TRP A 233 -5.75 -6.82 -6.75
C TRP A 233 -7.29 -6.87 -6.70
N LEU A 234 -7.88 -6.79 -5.50
CA LEU A 234 -9.33 -6.80 -5.29
C LEU A 234 -10.03 -5.58 -5.88
N THR A 235 -9.36 -4.43 -5.94
CA THR A 235 -9.88 -3.20 -6.59
C THR A 235 -9.79 -3.24 -8.13
N GLY A 236 -9.37 -4.36 -8.70
CA GLY A 236 -9.40 -4.58 -10.15
C GLY A 236 -8.31 -3.85 -10.93
N ILE A 237 -7.23 -3.40 -10.28
CA ILE A 237 -6.09 -2.79 -10.95
C ILE A 237 -5.39 -3.86 -11.80
N LYS A 238 -5.34 -3.64 -13.12
CA LYS A 238 -4.75 -4.54 -14.11
C LYS A 238 -3.74 -3.79 -14.97
N PRO A 239 -2.68 -4.45 -15.49
CA PRO A 239 -1.76 -3.84 -16.43
C PRO A 239 -2.46 -3.48 -17.74
N ILE A 240 -2.04 -2.37 -18.37
CA ILE A 240 -2.70 -1.76 -19.54
C ILE A 240 -2.32 -2.48 -20.84
N ASN A 241 -1.11 -3.06 -20.96
CA ASN A 241 -0.57 -3.65 -22.17
C ASN A 241 -0.51 -5.18 -22.12
N TRP A 242 -0.83 -5.85 -23.25
CA TRP A 242 -0.80 -7.31 -23.36
C TRP A 242 0.58 -7.93 -23.04
N LYS A 243 1.68 -7.25 -23.34
CA LYS A 243 3.03 -7.71 -22.97
C LYS A 243 3.26 -7.62 -21.46
N GLU A 244 2.72 -6.60 -20.83
CA GLU A 244 2.75 -6.42 -19.37
C GLU A 244 1.83 -7.42 -18.67
N VAL A 245 0.71 -7.81 -19.29
CA VAL A 245 -0.23 -8.80 -18.73
C VAL A 245 0.42 -10.17 -18.52
N GLN A 246 1.27 -10.64 -19.45
CA GLN A 246 1.97 -11.92 -19.29
C GLN A 246 3.01 -11.87 -18.17
N VAL A 247 3.79 -10.80 -18.09
CA VAL A 247 4.79 -10.59 -17.03
C VAL A 247 4.10 -10.35 -15.70
N ALA A 248 3.05 -9.53 -15.66
CA ALA A 248 2.32 -9.20 -14.44
C ALA A 248 1.55 -10.39 -13.84
N SER A 249 1.01 -11.30 -14.65
CA SER A 249 0.29 -12.47 -14.12
C SER A 249 1.21 -13.40 -13.34
N VAL A 250 2.40 -13.68 -13.86
CA VAL A 250 3.43 -14.48 -13.19
C VAL A 250 4.01 -13.73 -12.00
N SER A 251 4.35 -12.45 -12.17
CA SER A 251 4.92 -11.61 -11.12
C SER A 251 3.99 -11.46 -9.92
N ARG A 252 2.68 -11.23 -10.16
CA ARG A 252 1.67 -11.06 -9.11
C ARG A 252 1.50 -12.31 -8.26
N ILE A 253 1.30 -13.47 -8.89
CA ILE A 253 1.14 -14.74 -8.16
C ILE A 253 2.43 -15.06 -7.42
N ALA A 254 3.59 -14.91 -8.06
CA ALA A 254 4.88 -15.12 -7.43
C ALA A 254 5.09 -14.19 -6.23
N ALA A 255 4.76 -12.89 -6.35
CA ALA A 255 4.86 -11.93 -5.26
C ALA A 255 3.94 -12.28 -4.08
N LEU A 256 2.66 -12.60 -4.35
CA LEU A 256 1.71 -13.01 -3.31
C LEU A 256 2.16 -14.30 -2.61
N VAL A 257 2.57 -15.31 -3.36
CA VAL A 257 3.06 -16.58 -2.81
C VAL A 257 4.33 -16.35 -1.99
N PHE A 258 5.30 -15.62 -2.53
CA PHE A 258 6.55 -15.31 -1.83
C PHE A 258 6.30 -14.59 -0.51
N VAL A 259 5.54 -13.49 -0.53
CA VAL A 259 5.26 -12.72 0.68
C VAL A 259 4.44 -13.53 1.68
N SER A 260 3.45 -14.32 1.22
CA SER A 260 2.67 -15.21 2.10
C SER A 260 3.55 -16.28 2.77
N VAL A 261 4.44 -16.91 2.00
CA VAL A 261 5.38 -17.91 2.54
C VAL A 261 6.31 -17.28 3.57
N VAL A 262 6.85 -16.09 3.31
CA VAL A 262 7.71 -15.37 4.25
C VAL A 262 6.95 -15.03 5.52
N ILE A 263 5.70 -14.56 5.45
CA ILE A 263 4.89 -14.27 6.64
C ILE A 263 4.64 -15.54 7.46
N VAL A 264 4.31 -16.65 6.81
CA VAL A 264 4.11 -17.93 7.51
C VAL A 264 5.39 -18.38 8.22
N ILE A 265 6.53 -18.32 7.53
CA ILE A 265 7.83 -18.67 8.13
C ILE A 265 8.13 -17.78 9.34
N LEU A 266 7.96 -16.46 9.20
CA LEU A 266 8.19 -15.51 10.28
C LEU A 266 7.23 -15.74 11.45
N ALA A 267 5.96 -16.00 11.20
CA ALA A 267 4.98 -16.33 12.25
C ALA A 267 5.37 -17.61 13.01
N VAL A 268 5.83 -18.66 12.30
CA VAL A 268 6.33 -19.89 12.93
C VAL A 268 7.58 -19.62 13.78
N VAL A 269 8.54 -18.85 13.27
CA VAL A 269 9.76 -18.49 14.03
C VAL A 269 9.40 -17.71 15.28
N ILE A 270 8.49 -16.72 15.18
CA ILE A 270 8.00 -15.95 16.34
C ILE A 270 7.36 -16.87 17.37
N PHE A 271 6.48 -17.78 16.92
CA PHE A 271 5.82 -18.73 17.81
C PHE A 271 6.83 -19.62 18.55
N LEU A 272 7.85 -20.12 17.85
CA LEU A 272 8.90 -20.94 18.44
C LEU A 272 9.77 -20.15 19.44
N VAL A 273 10.11 -18.90 19.11
CA VAL A 273 10.88 -18.02 20.02
C VAL A 273 10.06 -17.70 21.27
N SER A 274 8.76 -17.37 21.11
CA SER A 274 7.86 -17.07 22.23
C SER A 274 7.62 -18.26 23.18
N GLN A 275 7.76 -19.51 22.71
CA GLN A 275 7.63 -20.69 23.57
C GLN A 275 8.91 -21.01 24.36
N ASN A 276 10.06 -20.47 23.93
CA ASN A 276 11.35 -20.73 24.54
C ASN A 276 11.85 -19.56 25.42
N ALA A 277 11.11 -18.44 25.48
CA ALA A 277 11.33 -17.29 26.34
C ALA A 277 10.44 -17.36 27.58
#